data_1b1bf8bb9b3c44f59636b4681a53fd7c
#
_entry.id   1b1bf8bb9b3c44f59636b4681a53fd7c
#
_cell.length_a   1.000
_cell.length_b   1.000
_cell.length_c   1.000
_cell.angle_alpha   90.00
_cell.angle_beta   90.00
_cell.angle_gamma   90.00
#
_symmetry.space_group_name_H-M   'P 1'
#
loop_
_entity.id
_entity.type
_entity.pdbx_description
1 polymer ?
#
loop_
_entity_poly.entity_id
_entity_poly.type
_entity_poly.pdbx_seq_one_letter_code
_entity_poly.pdbx_strand_id
1 'polypeptide(L)'
;MDKFTKHGLSFVKEVEKINSKDFKVAEELIESLFCEMAKLGAKYSNDIFHDLPFTYRERQLDSILLPSLSKLCGGWVIAELPTTRKCDDGGKTSGRIDYWCIYKKYSFVIEVKHSYNFFATSEPSYRTVIYRWKTMNKQLRSNERDIKKYEEDTNGVIRIGLHFITSKSDMCPDEQLIERFEKSIPQTFDYFQNKFCKRAPTQKPDVILCWKIPSSIVLKGNETIPGLWCVAKRYPAIAHKGAKK
;
A
#
# COMPACT_ATOMS: atom_id res chain seq x y z
N MET A 1 16.44 4.88 6.56
CA MET A 1 15.88 3.58 6.11
C MET A 1 16.25 2.52 7.13
N ASP A 2 15.28 1.82 7.68
CA ASP A 2 15.45 0.76 8.66
C ASP A 2 15.24 -0.60 8.00
N LYS A 3 16.10 -1.57 8.33
CA LYS A 3 15.95 -2.97 7.88
C LYS A 3 15.38 -3.78 9.01
N PHE A 4 14.44 -4.66 8.71
CA PHE A 4 13.85 -5.56 9.70
C PHE A 4 13.44 -6.90 9.07
N THR A 5 13.28 -7.91 9.93
CA THR A 5 12.83 -9.24 9.52
C THR A 5 11.54 -9.58 10.25
N LYS A 6 10.55 -10.09 9.52
CA LYS A 6 9.28 -10.59 10.08
C LYS A 6 8.82 -11.82 9.30
N HIS A 7 8.36 -12.84 10.02
CA HIS A 7 7.99 -14.13 9.42
C HIS A 7 9.10 -14.79 8.57
N GLY A 8 10.38 -14.55 8.90
CA GLY A 8 11.52 -15.04 8.10
C GLY A 8 11.76 -14.28 6.80
N LEU A 9 11.02 -13.21 6.53
CA LEU A 9 11.14 -12.39 5.33
C LEU A 9 11.84 -11.07 5.64
N SER A 10 12.61 -10.54 4.68
CA SER A 10 13.41 -9.32 4.82
C SER A 10 12.71 -8.10 4.24
N PHE A 11 12.66 -7.02 5.02
CA PHE A 11 12.02 -5.76 4.67
C PHE A 11 12.95 -4.58 4.87
N VAL A 12 12.68 -3.51 4.12
CA VAL A 12 13.27 -2.19 4.35
C VAL A 12 12.11 -1.20 4.50
N LYS A 13 12.21 -0.27 5.46
CA LYS A 13 11.18 0.77 5.66
C LYS A 13 11.77 2.16 5.82
N GLU A 14 10.97 3.14 5.46
CA GLU A 14 11.15 4.54 5.78
C GLU A 14 9.79 5.13 6.19
N VAL A 15 9.77 5.81 7.34
CA VAL A 15 8.56 6.37 7.93
C VAL A 15 8.80 7.82 8.28
N GLU A 16 7.86 8.70 7.94
CA GLU A 16 7.87 10.08 8.38
C GLU A 16 7.60 10.14 9.89
N LYS A 17 8.44 10.89 10.62
CA LYS A 17 8.29 11.03 12.08
C LYS A 17 7.12 11.96 12.42
N ILE A 18 5.93 11.39 12.57
CA ILE A 18 4.72 12.10 12.99
C ILE A 18 4.32 11.63 14.38
N ASN A 19 4.28 12.56 15.35
CA ASN A 19 3.93 12.21 16.73
C ASN A 19 2.43 12.40 16.99
N SER A 20 1.59 11.52 16.42
CA SER A 20 0.16 11.44 16.74
C SER A 20 -0.28 9.99 16.92
N LYS A 21 -1.25 9.77 17.81
CA LYS A 21 -1.75 8.42 18.14
C LYS A 21 -2.36 7.73 16.93
N ASP A 22 -3.19 8.44 16.18
CA ASP A 22 -3.83 7.94 14.96
C ASP A 22 -2.81 7.58 13.88
N PHE A 23 -1.70 8.36 13.77
CA PHE A 23 -0.62 8.02 12.85
C PHE A 23 0.09 6.72 13.24
N LYS A 24 0.41 6.53 14.52
CA LYS A 24 1.05 5.32 15.01
C LYS A 24 0.19 4.07 14.75
N VAL A 25 -1.13 4.19 14.96
CA VAL A 25 -2.06 3.09 14.68
C VAL A 25 -2.15 2.80 13.17
N ALA A 26 -2.13 3.83 12.33
CA ALA A 26 -2.12 3.66 10.89
C ALA A 26 -0.81 3.03 10.39
N GLU A 27 0.35 3.50 10.89
CA GLU A 27 1.67 2.94 10.59
C GLU A 27 1.72 1.45 10.92
N GLU A 28 1.25 1.09 12.11
CA GLU A 28 1.22 -0.30 12.59
C GLU A 28 0.32 -1.18 11.71
N LEU A 29 -0.87 -0.70 11.32
CA LEU A 29 -1.75 -1.41 10.40
C LEU A 29 -1.07 -1.62 9.04
N ILE A 30 -0.48 -0.57 8.46
CA ILE A 30 0.18 -0.62 7.15
C ILE A 30 1.35 -1.61 7.18
N GLU A 31 2.23 -1.53 8.20
CA GLU A 31 3.36 -2.45 8.35
C GLU A 31 2.90 -3.90 8.53
N SER A 32 1.94 -4.12 9.43
CA SER A 32 1.42 -5.46 9.70
C SER A 32 0.73 -6.05 8.49
N LEU A 33 -0.08 -5.27 7.78
CA LEU A 33 -0.74 -5.67 6.54
C LEU A 33 0.27 -6.08 5.48
N PHE A 34 1.29 -5.25 5.24
CA PHE A 34 2.30 -5.53 4.25
C PHE A 34 3.10 -6.81 4.55
N CYS A 35 3.43 -7.03 5.83
CA CYS A 35 4.11 -8.25 6.27
C CYS A 35 3.25 -9.50 6.12
N GLU A 36 1.95 -9.44 6.44
CA GLU A 36 1.03 -10.58 6.25
C GLU A 36 0.81 -10.86 4.76
N MET A 37 0.69 -9.84 3.92
CA MET A 37 0.61 -9.99 2.46
C MET A 37 1.88 -10.65 1.90
N ALA A 38 3.05 -10.24 2.34
CA ALA A 38 4.32 -10.83 1.94
C ALA A 38 4.40 -12.31 2.34
N LYS A 39 3.98 -12.63 3.58
CA LYS A 39 3.91 -14.02 4.07
C LYS A 39 2.98 -14.88 3.23
N LEU A 40 1.77 -14.39 2.93
CA LEU A 40 0.81 -15.12 2.09
C LEU A 40 1.32 -15.25 0.66
N GLY A 41 1.92 -14.20 0.09
CA GLY A 41 2.52 -14.24 -1.24
C GLY A 41 3.66 -15.26 -1.36
N ALA A 42 4.55 -15.30 -0.36
CA ALA A 42 5.63 -16.30 -0.31
C ALA A 42 5.07 -17.73 -0.20
N LYS A 43 4.06 -17.94 0.64
CA LYS A 43 3.39 -19.23 0.76
C LYS A 43 2.73 -19.63 -0.56
N TYR A 44 2.01 -18.72 -1.20
CA TYR A 44 1.34 -18.96 -2.46
C TYR A 44 2.33 -19.41 -3.56
N SER A 45 3.48 -18.71 -3.66
CA SER A 45 4.53 -19.07 -4.62
C SER A 45 5.15 -20.43 -4.33
N ASN A 46 5.38 -20.77 -3.07
CA ASN A 46 6.01 -22.03 -2.70
C ASN A 46 5.08 -23.24 -2.86
N ASP A 47 3.80 -23.10 -2.48
CA ASP A 47 2.89 -24.22 -2.33
C ASP A 47 2.12 -24.56 -3.62
N ILE A 48 1.87 -23.58 -4.50
CA ILE A 48 0.86 -23.77 -5.53
C ILE A 48 1.37 -23.50 -6.95
N PHE A 49 1.98 -22.33 -7.26
CA PHE A 49 2.10 -21.88 -8.64
C PHE A 49 3.50 -21.44 -9.08
N HIS A 50 4.48 -21.40 -8.21
CA HIS A 50 5.79 -20.76 -8.46
C HIS A 50 5.65 -19.31 -8.98
N ASP A 51 4.54 -18.66 -8.65
CA ASP A 51 4.16 -17.32 -9.08
C ASP A 51 3.65 -16.49 -7.88
N LEU A 52 3.53 -15.19 -8.06
CA LEU A 52 3.16 -14.27 -6.99
C LEU A 52 1.86 -13.53 -7.35
N PRO A 53 0.88 -13.42 -6.44
CA PRO A 53 -0.42 -12.79 -6.75
C PRO A 53 -0.33 -11.35 -7.26
N PHE A 54 0.73 -10.62 -6.91
CA PHE A 54 0.96 -9.24 -7.34
C PHE A 54 1.74 -9.11 -8.65
N THR A 55 1.94 -10.21 -9.40
CA THR A 55 2.46 -10.19 -10.77
C THR A 55 1.40 -9.78 -11.78
N TYR A 56 0.15 -9.84 -11.38
CA TYR A 56 -1.01 -9.57 -12.22
C TYR A 56 -1.57 -8.16 -11.98
N ARG A 57 -2.86 -7.97 -12.21
CA ARG A 57 -3.54 -6.67 -12.04
C ARG A 57 -3.97 -6.41 -10.60
N GLU A 58 -4.42 -5.20 -10.32
CA GLU A 58 -4.88 -4.71 -9.01
C GLU A 58 -5.87 -5.68 -8.31
N ARG A 59 -6.80 -6.28 -9.06
CA ARG A 59 -7.79 -7.22 -8.50
C ARG A 59 -7.20 -8.54 -7.99
N GLN A 60 -6.07 -8.98 -8.51
CA GLN A 60 -5.43 -10.20 -8.02
C GLN A 60 -4.72 -9.97 -6.68
N LEU A 61 -4.43 -8.73 -6.32
CA LEU A 61 -3.99 -8.40 -4.97
C LEU A 61 -5.02 -8.76 -3.91
N ASP A 62 -6.32 -8.75 -4.25
CA ASP A 62 -7.41 -9.07 -3.31
C ASP A 62 -7.24 -10.46 -2.71
N SER A 63 -6.64 -11.41 -3.45
CA SER A 63 -6.38 -12.77 -2.97
C SER A 63 -5.45 -12.84 -1.74
N ILE A 64 -4.60 -11.84 -1.54
CA ILE A 64 -3.71 -11.74 -0.38
C ILE A 64 -4.04 -10.54 0.53
N LEU A 65 -4.53 -9.45 -0.03
CA LEU A 65 -4.86 -8.23 0.71
C LEU A 65 -6.06 -8.44 1.63
N LEU A 66 -7.18 -8.94 1.09
CA LEU A 66 -8.40 -9.13 1.86
C LEU A 66 -8.24 -10.15 3.00
N PRO A 67 -7.64 -11.34 2.81
CA PRO A 67 -7.34 -12.26 3.91
C PRO A 67 -6.41 -11.65 4.97
N SER A 68 -5.40 -10.86 4.55
CA SER A 68 -4.48 -10.20 5.47
C SER A 68 -5.19 -9.14 6.32
N LEU A 69 -6.02 -8.29 5.71
CA LEU A 69 -6.85 -7.32 6.41
C LEU A 69 -7.82 -8.01 7.36
N SER A 70 -8.54 -9.04 6.90
CA SER A 70 -9.49 -9.80 7.70
C SER A 70 -8.84 -10.38 8.95
N LYS A 71 -7.66 -10.97 8.81
CA LYS A 71 -6.88 -11.50 9.93
C LYS A 71 -6.51 -10.42 10.95
N LEU A 72 -6.04 -9.26 10.50
CA LEU A 72 -5.59 -8.18 11.37
C LEU A 72 -6.76 -7.45 12.06
N CYS A 73 -7.90 -7.38 11.39
CA CYS A 73 -9.09 -6.67 11.85
C CYS A 73 -10.13 -7.59 12.51
N GLY A 74 -9.79 -8.85 12.83
CA GLY A 74 -10.71 -9.79 13.48
C GLY A 74 -11.96 -10.10 12.65
N GLY A 75 -11.87 -10.06 11.32
CA GLY A 75 -12.96 -10.29 10.39
C GLY A 75 -13.78 -9.04 10.01
N TRP A 76 -13.56 -7.89 10.68
CA TRP A 76 -14.29 -6.65 10.41
C TRP A 76 -13.74 -5.90 9.19
N VAL A 77 -13.97 -6.45 7.99
CA VAL A 77 -13.54 -5.88 6.71
C VAL A 77 -14.68 -5.96 5.70
N ILE A 78 -14.93 -4.86 5.00
CA ILE A 78 -15.86 -4.79 3.87
C ILE A 78 -15.08 -4.29 2.66
N ALA A 79 -15.11 -5.07 1.57
CA ALA A 79 -14.57 -4.65 0.29
C ALA A 79 -15.64 -3.98 -0.58
N GLU A 80 -15.22 -3.10 -1.49
CA GLU A 80 -16.09 -2.44 -2.49
C GLU A 80 -17.29 -1.70 -1.85
N LEU A 81 -17.09 -1.05 -0.71
CA LEU A 81 -18.16 -0.35 0.01
C LEU A 81 -18.71 0.82 -0.82
N PRO A 82 -20.03 0.85 -1.16
CA PRO A 82 -20.61 1.95 -1.91
C PRO A 82 -20.47 3.30 -1.20
N THR A 83 -20.07 4.32 -1.94
CA THR A 83 -19.93 5.69 -1.43
C THR A 83 -20.35 6.73 -2.47
N THR A 84 -20.50 7.96 -2.03
CA THR A 84 -20.70 9.11 -2.91
C THR A 84 -19.42 9.94 -2.95
N ARG A 85 -18.93 10.21 -4.13
CA ARG A 85 -17.75 11.04 -4.37
C ARG A 85 -18.16 12.41 -4.87
N LYS A 86 -17.46 13.46 -4.43
CA LYS A 86 -17.60 14.80 -5.00
C LYS A 86 -16.82 14.88 -6.31
N CYS A 87 -17.47 15.42 -7.34
CA CYS A 87 -16.81 15.81 -8.58
C CYS A 87 -16.17 17.19 -8.47
N ASP A 88 -15.24 17.50 -9.38
CA ASP A 88 -14.54 18.79 -9.43
C ASP A 88 -15.50 19.97 -9.75
N ASP A 89 -16.61 19.71 -10.44
CA ASP A 89 -17.69 20.64 -10.75
C ASP A 89 -18.69 20.85 -9.59
N GLY A 90 -18.45 20.26 -8.43
CA GLY A 90 -19.32 20.29 -7.27
C GLY A 90 -20.46 19.27 -7.29
N GLY A 91 -20.64 18.54 -8.39
CA GLY A 91 -21.57 17.42 -8.52
C GLY A 91 -21.21 16.23 -7.63
N LYS A 92 -22.11 15.25 -7.59
CA LYS A 92 -21.91 13.99 -6.89
C LYS A 92 -21.96 12.83 -7.89
N THR A 93 -21.08 11.86 -7.71
CA THR A 93 -21.11 10.62 -8.46
C THR A 93 -21.06 9.43 -7.51
N SER A 94 -21.67 8.32 -7.89
CA SER A 94 -21.49 7.06 -7.16
C SER A 94 -20.07 6.57 -7.31
N GLY A 95 -19.53 5.98 -6.25
CA GLY A 95 -18.19 5.41 -6.19
C GLY A 95 -18.16 4.23 -5.23
N ARG A 96 -16.98 3.68 -5.04
CA ARG A 96 -16.73 2.63 -4.06
C ARG A 96 -15.44 2.93 -3.33
N ILE A 97 -15.41 2.61 -2.06
CA ILE A 97 -14.21 2.54 -1.23
C ILE A 97 -13.67 1.13 -1.42
N ASP A 98 -12.39 0.99 -1.75
CA ASP A 98 -11.82 -0.33 -2.03
C ASP A 98 -11.94 -1.24 -0.80
N TYR A 99 -11.59 -0.73 0.41
CA TYR A 99 -11.79 -1.45 1.67
C TYR A 99 -12.18 -0.50 2.80
N TRP A 100 -13.06 -1.00 3.67
CA TRP A 100 -13.35 -0.45 4.97
C TRP A 100 -13.07 -1.50 6.05
N CYS A 101 -12.43 -1.11 7.16
CA CYS A 101 -12.19 -2.03 8.27
C CYS A 101 -12.12 -1.31 9.61
N ILE A 102 -12.21 -2.07 10.71
CA ILE A 102 -11.98 -1.58 12.07
C ILE A 102 -10.70 -2.21 12.61
N TYR A 103 -9.75 -1.37 13.03
CA TYR A 103 -8.52 -1.80 13.67
C TYR A 103 -8.22 -0.93 14.89
N LYS A 104 -7.97 -1.55 16.06
CA LYS A 104 -7.69 -0.86 17.34
C LYS A 104 -8.65 0.28 17.66
N LYS A 105 -9.95 0.04 17.47
CA LYS A 105 -11.03 1.02 17.67
C LYS A 105 -10.97 2.25 16.74
N TYR A 106 -10.27 2.19 15.63
CA TYR A 106 -10.36 3.18 14.55
C TYR A 106 -11.05 2.55 13.35
N SER A 107 -11.90 3.33 12.71
CA SER A 107 -12.44 3.00 11.39
C SER A 107 -11.44 3.41 10.32
N PHE A 108 -11.12 2.51 9.40
CA PHE A 108 -10.20 2.79 8.30
C PHE A 108 -10.93 2.77 6.97
N VAL A 109 -10.68 3.77 6.16
CA VAL A 109 -11.07 3.86 4.76
C VAL A 109 -9.82 3.73 3.92
N ILE A 110 -9.77 2.70 3.09
CA ILE A 110 -8.56 2.32 2.35
C ILE A 110 -8.84 2.39 0.86
N GLU A 111 -8.05 3.17 0.14
CA GLU A 111 -7.97 3.16 -1.33
C GLU A 111 -6.67 2.48 -1.74
N VAL A 112 -6.75 1.56 -2.70
CA VAL A 112 -5.62 0.77 -3.17
C VAL A 112 -5.34 1.08 -4.63
N LYS A 113 -4.07 1.14 -4.99
CA LYS A 113 -3.61 1.15 -6.37
C LYS A 113 -2.45 0.19 -6.55
N HIS A 114 -2.35 -0.35 -7.73
CA HIS A 114 -1.24 -1.20 -8.13
C HIS A 114 -0.58 -0.67 -9.40
N SER A 115 0.73 -0.82 -9.47
CA SER A 115 1.53 -0.53 -10.67
C SER A 115 2.82 -1.33 -10.67
N TYR A 116 3.54 -1.23 -11.80
CA TYR A 116 4.84 -1.85 -11.97
C TYR A 116 5.93 -0.80 -12.04
N ASN A 117 7.12 -1.16 -11.55
CA ASN A 117 8.36 -0.42 -11.69
C ASN A 117 9.40 -1.33 -12.37
N PHE A 118 9.87 -0.92 -13.54
CA PHE A 118 10.95 -1.59 -14.25
C PHE A 118 12.29 -1.03 -13.79
N PHE A 119 13.01 -1.75 -12.92
CA PHE A 119 14.22 -1.27 -12.26
C PHE A 119 15.51 -1.54 -13.06
N ALA A 120 15.49 -2.49 -14.01
CA ALA A 120 16.66 -2.89 -14.79
C ALA A 120 16.88 -2.04 -16.05
N THR A 121 16.00 -1.10 -16.35
CA THR A 121 16.15 -0.16 -17.47
C THR A 121 16.98 1.05 -17.04
N SER A 122 17.75 1.62 -17.98
CA SER A 122 18.56 2.83 -17.75
C SER A 122 17.72 4.03 -17.29
N GLU A 123 16.43 4.10 -17.66
CA GLU A 123 15.48 5.09 -17.21
C GLU A 123 14.16 4.42 -16.80
N PRO A 124 13.97 4.08 -15.52
CA PRO A 124 12.71 3.52 -15.04
C PRO A 124 11.55 4.47 -15.32
N SER A 125 10.57 4.03 -16.10
CA SER A 125 9.38 4.81 -16.36
C SER A 125 8.42 4.77 -15.16
N TYR A 126 8.48 5.79 -14.32
CA TYR A 126 7.56 5.96 -13.20
C TYR A 126 6.25 6.71 -13.56
N ARG A 127 5.97 6.95 -14.84
CA ARG A 127 4.80 7.74 -15.26
C ARG A 127 3.49 7.14 -14.73
N THR A 128 3.32 5.83 -14.88
CA THR A 128 2.14 5.11 -14.38
C THR A 128 2.08 5.12 -12.86
N VAL A 129 3.21 4.94 -12.19
CA VAL A 129 3.32 4.99 -10.72
C VAL A 129 2.84 6.36 -10.20
N ILE A 130 3.35 7.46 -10.77
CA ILE A 130 2.94 8.82 -10.39
C ILE A 130 1.46 9.07 -10.67
N TYR A 131 0.95 8.63 -11.81
CA TYR A 131 -0.47 8.78 -12.16
C TYR A 131 -1.38 8.05 -11.17
N ARG A 132 -1.08 6.79 -10.86
CA ARG A 132 -1.85 5.98 -9.89
C ARG A 132 -1.81 6.59 -8.49
N TRP A 133 -0.65 7.08 -8.06
CA TRP A 133 -0.51 7.79 -6.78
C TRP A 133 -1.41 9.01 -6.69
N LYS A 134 -1.42 9.86 -7.72
CA LYS A 134 -2.29 11.05 -7.77
C LYS A 134 -3.77 10.69 -7.76
N THR A 135 -4.16 9.68 -8.54
CA THR A 135 -5.54 9.20 -8.62
C THR A 135 -6.02 8.70 -7.25
N MET A 136 -5.25 7.87 -6.57
CA MET A 136 -5.53 7.38 -5.23
C MET A 136 -5.75 8.53 -4.23
N ASN A 137 -4.84 9.48 -4.20
CA ASN A 137 -4.94 10.63 -3.29
C ASN A 137 -6.14 11.54 -3.62
N LYS A 138 -6.53 11.66 -4.89
CA LYS A 138 -7.75 12.37 -5.31
C LYS A 138 -9.00 11.62 -4.79
N GLN A 139 -9.07 10.31 -4.97
CA GLN A 139 -10.18 9.47 -4.49
C GLN A 139 -10.36 9.58 -2.98
N LEU A 140 -9.28 9.45 -2.20
CA LEU A 140 -9.34 9.57 -0.74
C LEU A 140 -9.86 10.92 -0.25
N ARG A 141 -9.52 12.01 -0.95
CA ARG A 141 -10.03 13.35 -0.59
C ARG A 141 -11.49 13.53 -0.96
N SER A 142 -11.95 12.91 -2.05
CA SER A 142 -13.35 13.04 -2.52
C SER A 142 -14.36 12.28 -1.64
N ASN A 143 -13.92 11.29 -0.86
CA ASN A 143 -14.77 10.45 0.00
C ASN A 143 -15.12 11.09 1.37
N GLU A 144 -14.81 12.36 1.62
CA GLU A 144 -14.77 12.97 2.95
C GLU A 144 -16.14 13.06 3.68
N ARG A 145 -17.27 13.01 2.98
CA ARG A 145 -18.59 13.29 3.57
C ARG A 145 -19.38 12.07 4.05
N ASP A 146 -19.31 10.95 3.34
CA ASP A 146 -20.14 9.77 3.65
C ASP A 146 -19.55 8.89 4.76
N ILE A 147 -18.28 9.12 5.07
CA ILE A 147 -17.51 8.35 6.06
C ILE A 147 -18.02 8.54 7.48
N LYS A 148 -18.70 9.67 7.76
CA LYS A 148 -19.25 9.99 9.09
C LYS A 148 -20.29 8.98 9.60
N LYS A 149 -20.94 8.23 8.71
CA LYS A 149 -21.90 7.19 9.10
C LYS A 149 -21.26 6.00 9.84
N TYR A 150 -19.96 5.82 9.71
CA TYR A 150 -19.22 4.70 10.27
C TYR A 150 -18.39 5.10 11.49
N GLU A 151 -18.69 6.27 12.06
CA GLU A 151 -17.95 6.83 13.21
C GLU A 151 -18.50 6.41 14.55
N GLU A 152 -19.75 5.97 14.62
CA GLU A 152 -20.38 5.53 15.87
C GLU A 152 -19.55 4.37 16.45
N ASP A 153 -19.17 4.47 17.72
CA ASP A 153 -18.35 3.48 18.47
C ASP A 153 -16.86 3.36 18.12
N THR A 154 -16.29 4.28 17.33
CA THR A 154 -14.86 4.30 17.05
C THR A 154 -14.15 5.56 17.55
N ASN A 155 -12.81 5.53 17.66
CA ASN A 155 -11.99 6.70 18.03
C ASN A 155 -11.89 7.74 16.90
N GLY A 156 -12.50 7.48 15.75
CA GLY A 156 -12.48 8.31 14.55
C GLY A 156 -12.16 7.52 13.29
N VAL A 157 -12.26 8.18 12.14
CA VAL A 157 -12.01 7.59 10.83
C VAL A 157 -10.68 8.04 10.28
N ILE A 158 -9.80 7.08 10.00
CA ILE A 158 -8.51 7.29 9.35
C ILE A 158 -8.62 6.88 7.88
N ARG A 159 -8.22 7.75 6.98
CA ARG A 159 -8.16 7.45 5.54
C ARG A 159 -6.73 7.14 5.15
N ILE A 160 -6.50 6.01 4.49
CA ILE A 160 -5.18 5.62 4.00
C ILE A 160 -5.23 5.24 2.53
N GLY A 161 -4.23 5.68 1.79
CA GLY A 161 -3.96 5.23 0.44
C GLY A 161 -2.79 4.26 0.44
N LEU A 162 -2.96 3.13 -0.19
CA LEU A 162 -1.93 2.09 -0.33
C LEU A 162 -1.61 1.91 -1.82
N HIS A 163 -0.41 2.26 -2.22
CA HIS A 163 0.05 2.02 -3.57
C HIS A 163 1.07 0.88 -3.56
N PHE A 164 0.65 -0.27 -4.03
CA PHE A 164 1.55 -1.41 -4.22
C PHE A 164 2.26 -1.29 -5.56
N ILE A 165 3.59 -1.44 -5.56
CA ILE A 165 4.42 -1.30 -6.75
C ILE A 165 5.29 -2.54 -6.85
N THR A 166 5.03 -3.35 -7.88
CA THR A 166 5.81 -4.54 -8.16
C THR A 166 7.04 -4.16 -8.96
N SER A 167 8.24 -4.42 -8.43
CA SER A 167 9.47 -4.29 -9.19
C SER A 167 9.59 -5.46 -10.17
N LYS A 168 9.75 -5.13 -11.45
CA LYS A 168 9.79 -6.09 -12.55
C LYS A 168 11.03 -5.88 -13.41
N SER A 169 11.55 -6.95 -13.99
CA SER A 169 12.60 -6.89 -15.01
C SER A 169 12.27 -7.84 -16.15
N ASP A 170 12.59 -7.41 -17.36
CA ASP A 170 12.48 -8.24 -18.56
C ASP A 170 13.72 -9.17 -18.75
N MET A 171 14.71 -9.04 -17.86
CA MET A 171 15.90 -9.91 -17.86
C MET A 171 15.58 -11.23 -17.18
N CYS A 172 16.25 -12.30 -17.61
CA CYS A 172 16.18 -13.60 -16.92
C CYS A 172 16.59 -13.45 -15.45
N PRO A 173 15.90 -14.17 -14.55
CA PRO A 173 16.24 -14.15 -13.14
C PRO A 173 17.63 -14.76 -12.90
N ASP A 174 18.54 -13.97 -12.38
CA ASP A 174 19.87 -14.38 -11.93
C ASP A 174 20.26 -13.65 -10.63
N GLU A 175 21.36 -14.10 -10.01
CA GLU A 175 21.83 -13.51 -8.77
C GLU A 175 22.33 -12.07 -8.96
N GLN A 176 22.88 -11.73 -10.12
CA GLN A 176 23.34 -10.37 -10.42
C GLN A 176 22.17 -9.39 -10.50
N LEU A 177 21.02 -9.84 -11.01
CA LEU A 177 19.82 -9.04 -11.07
C LEU A 177 19.26 -8.76 -9.69
N ILE A 178 19.28 -9.76 -8.80
CA ILE A 178 18.89 -9.58 -7.39
C ILE A 178 19.79 -8.57 -6.71
N GLU A 179 21.12 -8.68 -6.90
CA GLU A 179 22.07 -7.71 -6.35
C GLU A 179 21.86 -6.29 -6.90
N ARG A 180 21.58 -6.14 -8.20
CA ARG A 180 21.22 -4.85 -8.82
C ARG A 180 19.96 -4.25 -8.20
N PHE A 181 18.92 -5.07 -7.97
CA PHE A 181 17.73 -4.61 -7.28
C PHE A 181 18.06 -4.11 -5.88
N GLU A 182 18.80 -4.85 -5.09
CA GLU A 182 19.21 -4.45 -3.74
C GLU A 182 19.99 -3.11 -3.74
N LYS A 183 20.91 -2.93 -4.68
CA LYS A 183 21.63 -1.66 -4.86
C LYS A 183 20.73 -0.51 -5.29
N SER A 184 19.61 -0.78 -5.98
CA SER A 184 18.65 0.24 -6.42
C SER A 184 17.69 0.71 -5.32
N ILE A 185 17.56 -0.04 -4.22
CA ILE A 185 16.60 0.26 -3.14
C ILE A 185 16.73 1.69 -2.61
N PRO A 186 17.93 2.20 -2.23
CA PRO A 186 18.06 3.56 -1.71
C PRO A 186 17.60 4.63 -2.71
N GLN A 187 17.95 4.47 -3.99
CA GLN A 187 17.55 5.40 -5.05
C GLN A 187 16.03 5.39 -5.27
N THR A 188 15.40 4.23 -5.16
CA THR A 188 13.95 4.06 -5.31
C THR A 188 13.21 4.72 -4.14
N PHE A 189 13.71 4.60 -2.91
CA PHE A 189 13.19 5.34 -1.76
C PHE A 189 13.26 6.85 -1.98
N ASP A 190 14.44 7.36 -2.35
CA ASP A 190 14.64 8.79 -2.66
C ASP A 190 13.70 9.25 -3.77
N TYR A 191 13.53 8.43 -4.81
CA TYR A 191 12.61 8.72 -5.89
C TYR A 191 11.17 8.89 -5.38
N PHE A 192 10.63 7.94 -4.59
CA PHE A 192 9.27 8.02 -4.07
C PHE A 192 9.11 9.22 -3.12
N GLN A 193 10.08 9.50 -2.27
CA GLN A 193 10.08 10.66 -1.41
C GLN A 193 10.05 11.98 -2.17
N ASN A 194 10.89 12.13 -3.18
CA ASN A 194 11.10 13.40 -3.86
C ASN A 194 10.16 13.64 -5.04
N LYS A 195 9.88 12.65 -5.85
CA LYS A 195 9.08 12.84 -7.08
C LYS A 195 7.58 12.91 -6.83
N PHE A 196 7.07 12.21 -5.81
CA PHE A 196 5.67 12.34 -5.43
C PHE A 196 5.35 13.72 -4.84
N CYS A 197 6.37 14.42 -4.33
CA CYS A 197 6.22 15.75 -3.72
C CYS A 197 6.37 16.93 -4.66
N LYS A 198 7.10 16.78 -5.78
CA LYS A 198 7.50 17.94 -6.62
C LYS A 198 6.34 18.81 -7.13
N ARG A 199 5.11 18.28 -7.19
CA ARG A 199 3.93 19.02 -7.67
C ARG A 199 2.82 19.15 -6.63
N ALA A 200 2.93 18.48 -5.49
CA ALA A 200 1.95 18.54 -4.40
C ALA A 200 2.60 18.06 -3.08
N PRO A 201 3.20 18.95 -2.28
CA PRO A 201 3.84 18.60 -1.01
C PRO A 201 2.92 17.83 -0.06
N THR A 202 1.62 18.11 -0.08
CA THR A 202 0.58 17.40 0.70
C THR A 202 0.39 15.94 0.30
N GLN A 203 0.99 15.48 -0.79
CA GLN A 203 0.92 14.10 -1.27
C GLN A 203 2.22 13.32 -1.02
N LYS A 204 3.14 13.86 -0.22
CA LYS A 204 4.33 13.12 0.21
C LYS A 204 3.92 11.82 0.91
N PRO A 205 4.53 10.67 0.59
CA PRO A 205 4.30 9.44 1.32
C PRO A 205 4.66 9.60 2.80
N ASP A 206 3.89 9.00 3.68
CA ASP A 206 4.17 8.94 5.11
C ASP A 206 4.92 7.65 5.47
N VAL A 207 4.65 6.56 4.74
CA VAL A 207 5.25 5.25 4.95
C VAL A 207 5.67 4.66 3.60
N ILE A 208 6.89 4.18 3.51
CA ILE A 208 7.38 3.42 2.37
C ILE A 208 7.98 2.12 2.90
N LEU A 209 7.50 1.00 2.39
CA LEU A 209 7.96 -0.34 2.73
C LEU A 209 8.41 -1.05 1.46
N CYS A 210 9.46 -1.84 1.56
CA CYS A 210 9.92 -2.74 0.51
C CYS A 210 10.09 -4.13 1.10
N TRP A 211 9.40 -5.12 0.53
CA TRP A 211 9.71 -6.52 0.75
C TRP A 211 10.71 -6.99 -0.29
N LYS A 212 11.88 -7.45 0.17
CA LYS A 212 12.86 -8.14 -0.66
C LYS A 212 12.41 -9.58 -0.82
N ILE A 213 12.00 -9.93 -2.04
CA ILE A 213 11.53 -11.29 -2.33
C ILE A 213 12.73 -12.24 -2.28
N PRO A 214 12.64 -13.36 -1.54
CA PRO A 214 13.75 -14.30 -1.43
C PRO A 214 14.21 -14.82 -2.80
N SER A 215 15.53 -14.95 -2.99
CA SER A 215 16.11 -15.47 -4.22
C SER A 215 15.56 -16.84 -4.61
N SER A 216 15.27 -17.69 -3.62
CA SER A 216 14.62 -18.98 -3.80
C SER A 216 13.23 -18.91 -4.47
N ILE A 217 12.54 -17.78 -4.40
CA ILE A 217 11.26 -17.51 -5.09
C ILE A 217 11.56 -16.89 -6.46
N VAL A 218 12.35 -15.83 -6.48
CA VAL A 218 12.67 -15.07 -7.72
C VAL A 218 13.26 -15.99 -8.80
N LEU A 219 14.21 -16.85 -8.42
CA LEU A 219 14.92 -17.74 -9.37
C LEU A 219 14.07 -18.92 -9.86
N LYS A 220 12.92 -19.20 -9.24
CA LYS A 220 12.00 -20.27 -9.67
C LYS A 220 10.84 -19.74 -10.53
N GLY A 221 10.58 -18.46 -10.51
CA GLY A 221 9.47 -17.83 -11.23
C GLY A 221 9.76 -17.69 -12.72
N ASN A 222 8.70 -17.59 -13.52
CA ASN A 222 8.78 -17.28 -14.95
C ASN A 222 9.04 -15.80 -15.22
N GLU A 223 8.80 -14.94 -14.23
CA GLU A 223 9.04 -13.50 -14.30
C GLU A 223 9.98 -13.07 -13.17
N THR A 224 10.84 -12.13 -13.46
CA THR A 224 11.79 -11.63 -12.45
C THR A 224 11.16 -10.51 -11.63
N ILE A 225 10.79 -10.85 -10.39
CA ILE A 225 10.18 -9.93 -9.45
C ILE A 225 10.95 -9.97 -8.13
N PRO A 226 11.99 -9.13 -7.99
CA PRO A 226 12.84 -9.16 -6.80
C PRO A 226 12.26 -8.37 -5.63
N GLY A 227 11.20 -7.61 -5.81
CA GLY A 227 10.62 -6.83 -4.74
C GLY A 227 9.20 -6.33 -4.96
N LEU A 228 8.50 -6.16 -3.85
CA LEU A 228 7.22 -5.48 -3.76
C LEU A 228 7.36 -4.26 -2.84
N TRP A 229 6.83 -3.14 -3.27
CA TRP A 229 6.78 -1.91 -2.49
C TRP A 229 5.34 -1.63 -2.03
N CYS A 230 5.21 -1.07 -0.83
CA CYS A 230 4.00 -0.42 -0.38
C CYS A 230 4.35 1.04 -0.08
N VAL A 231 3.79 1.96 -0.85
CA VAL A 231 3.91 3.40 -0.64
C VAL A 231 2.58 3.89 -0.12
N ALA A 232 2.57 4.45 1.10
CA ALA A 232 1.34 4.79 1.78
C ALA A 232 1.25 6.26 2.14
N LYS A 233 0.02 6.79 2.08
CA LYS A 233 -0.36 8.12 2.55
C LYS A 233 -1.53 8.02 3.51
N ARG A 234 -1.36 8.60 4.69
CA ARG A 234 -2.43 8.77 5.66
C ARG A 234 -3.01 10.18 5.58
N TYR A 235 -4.31 10.27 5.73
CA TYR A 235 -5.00 11.51 6.01
C TYR A 235 -5.47 11.50 7.47
N PRO A 236 -5.33 12.62 8.20
CA PRO A 236 -5.68 12.69 9.61
C PRO A 236 -7.08 12.18 9.88
N ALA A 237 -7.27 11.63 11.07
CA ALA A 237 -8.58 11.23 11.53
C ALA A 237 -9.53 12.44 11.53
N ILE A 238 -10.73 12.25 11.02
CA ILE A 238 -11.81 13.22 11.16
C ILE A 238 -12.30 13.07 12.59
N ALA A 239 -12.01 14.05 13.44
CA ALA A 239 -12.44 14.02 14.83
C ALA A 239 -13.95 14.14 14.95
N HIS A 240 -14.57 13.38 15.87
CA HIS A 240 -15.96 13.56 16.26
C HIS A 240 -16.20 15.00 16.74
N LYS A 241 -17.05 15.74 16.04
CA LYS A 241 -17.69 16.93 16.61
C LYS A 241 -18.87 16.44 17.48
N GLY A 242 -18.60 15.99 18.69
CA GLY A 242 -19.72 15.57 19.54
C GLY A 242 -19.40 14.75 20.78
N ALA A 243 -18.19 14.35 21.04
CA ALA A 243 -17.83 13.82 22.37
C ALA A 243 -17.77 14.99 23.36
N LYS A 244 -18.91 15.55 23.75
CA LYS A 244 -19.03 16.23 25.04
C LYS A 244 -18.86 15.14 26.08
N LYS A 245 -17.84 15.31 26.94
CA LYS A 245 -17.61 14.55 28.15
C LYS A 245 -18.84 14.54 29.03
#